data_962153e9c96d9ac53a60e430c4b5cab3
#
_entry.id   962153e9c96d9ac53a60e430c4b5cab3
#
_cell.length_a   1.000
_cell.length_b   1.000
_cell.length_c   1.000
_cell.angle_alpha   90.00
_cell.angle_beta   90.00
_cell.angle_gamma   90.00
#
_symmetry.space_group_name_H-M   'P 1'
#
loop_
_entity.id
_entity.type
_entity.pdbx_description
1 polymer ?
#
loop_
_entity_poly.entity_id
_entity_poly.type
_entity_poly.pdbx_seq_one_letter_code
_entity_poly.pdbx_strand_id
1 'polypeptide(L)'
;MSKERIIELRVETAKQRDIARKICRIGRKHMKLLDVEVGDFIEVMGSKGSTILQVWPAYDEDEGKDIIRIDGYVRESLGVAVGEYVKVRKARVERGTKVVLAPTYPIRFSGDFVHYVKNLLLNKAVVRGEAVFIQIPFAFGEPMKFIVISTQPSQAVYIDEDTELVIKEEPVREEAVGRGIPKVTWEDIGDLEDVKERIREIVEIPMRHPELFKHLGIEPPKGVLLYGPPGCGKTLLAKALANEIGAYFIAINGPEIMSKFYGESEARLREIFEEAEKNAPSIIFIDELDAIAPKREEVVGEVEKRVVAQLLTLMDGLKERGKIIVIGATNRIDAIDPALRRPGRFDREIEIPPPDKRARKEILLVHTRDVPLADDVDIDALAEITHGYTGADLAALVK
;
A
#
# COMPACT_ATOMS: atom_id res chain seq x y z
N MET A 1 -8.27 41.12 -2.56
CA MET A 1 -8.24 39.67 -2.82
C MET A 1 -6.84 39.17 -2.54
N SER A 2 -6.60 38.54 -1.39
CA SER A 2 -5.30 37.96 -1.09
C SER A 2 -5.05 36.79 -2.08
N LYS A 3 -3.95 36.81 -2.80
CA LYS A 3 -3.54 35.68 -3.64
C LYS A 3 -3.44 34.44 -2.74
N GLU A 4 -4.23 33.42 -3.03
CA GLU A 4 -4.10 32.12 -2.35
C GLU A 4 -2.66 31.62 -2.55
N ARG A 5 -1.95 31.44 -1.44
CA ARG A 5 -0.58 30.95 -1.48
C ARG A 5 -0.60 29.44 -1.69
N ILE A 6 0.07 28.97 -2.72
CA ILE A 6 0.27 27.56 -3.01
C ILE A 6 1.75 27.27 -2.81
N ILE A 7 2.06 26.23 -2.06
CA ILE A 7 3.42 25.71 -1.87
C ILE A 7 3.52 24.28 -2.38
N GLU A 8 4.72 23.84 -2.71
CA GLU A 8 4.99 22.45 -3.06
C GLU A 8 5.80 21.79 -1.95
N LEU A 9 5.38 20.59 -1.55
CA LEU A 9 6.02 19.81 -0.51
C LEU A 9 6.24 18.37 -0.99
N ARG A 10 7.37 17.79 -0.60
CA ARG A 10 7.68 16.40 -0.89
C ARG A 10 6.95 15.48 0.06
N VAL A 11 6.32 14.45 -0.46
CA VAL A 11 5.53 13.47 0.29
C VAL A 11 6.45 12.51 1.03
N GLU A 12 6.17 12.32 2.33
CA GLU A 12 6.80 11.31 3.19
C GLU A 12 5.72 10.47 3.88
N THR A 13 6.10 9.26 4.33
CA THR A 13 5.20 8.35 5.06
C THR A 13 4.75 8.92 6.39
N ALA A 14 3.49 8.68 6.76
CA ALA A 14 3.00 8.99 8.09
C ALA A 14 3.60 8.03 9.14
N LYS A 15 3.75 8.47 10.39
CA LYS A 15 4.05 7.57 11.50
C LYS A 15 2.79 6.85 11.96
N GLN A 16 2.95 5.68 12.57
CA GLN A 16 1.85 4.78 12.98
C GLN A 16 0.69 5.50 13.69
N ARG A 17 1.00 6.40 14.61
CA ARG A 17 0.00 7.16 15.38
C ARG A 17 -0.86 8.13 14.54
N ASP A 18 -0.49 8.40 13.29
CA ASP A 18 -1.15 9.41 12.44
C ASP A 18 -2.01 8.74 11.35
N ILE A 19 -1.95 7.41 11.21
CA ILE A 19 -2.62 6.67 10.13
C ILE A 19 -4.15 6.69 10.30
N ALA A 20 -4.88 6.78 9.19
CA ALA A 20 -6.34 6.83 9.10
C ALA A 20 -7.01 8.00 9.85
N ARG A 21 -6.22 8.99 10.29
CA ARG A 21 -6.73 10.16 11.03
C ARG A 21 -7.10 11.36 10.16
N LYS A 22 -6.85 11.30 8.86
CA LYS A 22 -7.03 12.45 7.93
C LYS A 22 -6.25 13.71 8.37
N ILE A 23 -5.04 13.51 8.86
CA ILE A 23 -4.15 14.59 9.25
C ILE A 23 -2.91 14.60 8.35
N CYS A 24 -2.25 15.73 8.31
CA CYS A 24 -0.92 15.87 7.73
C CYS A 24 0.01 16.55 8.71
N ARG A 25 1.31 16.32 8.55
CA ARG A 25 2.32 17.03 9.32
C ARG A 25 3.22 17.83 8.40
N ILE A 26 3.33 19.13 8.71
CA ILE A 26 4.19 20.08 7.97
C ILE A 26 4.98 20.95 8.98
N GLY A 27 6.16 21.40 8.55
CA GLY A 27 7.00 22.27 9.38
C GLY A 27 6.34 23.61 9.69
N ARG A 28 6.68 24.20 10.83
CA ARG A 28 6.16 25.51 11.27
C ARG A 28 6.42 26.63 10.26
N LYS A 29 7.52 26.57 9.51
CA LYS A 29 7.81 27.47 8.39
C LYS A 29 6.68 27.44 7.35
N HIS A 30 6.23 26.24 6.97
CA HIS A 30 5.18 26.06 5.95
C HIS A 30 3.80 26.45 6.49
N MET A 31 3.53 26.16 7.77
CA MET A 31 2.30 26.62 8.42
C MET A 31 2.19 28.15 8.36
N LYS A 32 3.27 28.87 8.66
CA LYS A 32 3.32 30.34 8.54
C LYS A 32 3.15 30.83 7.12
N LEU A 33 3.78 30.13 6.13
CA LEU A 33 3.63 30.49 4.71
C LEU A 33 2.20 30.33 4.20
N LEU A 34 1.48 29.33 4.68
CA LEU A 34 0.09 29.05 4.35
C LEU A 34 -0.92 29.85 5.18
N ASP A 35 -0.46 30.54 6.21
CA ASP A 35 -1.29 31.24 7.19
C ASP A 35 -2.29 30.28 7.85
N VAL A 36 -1.78 29.16 8.39
CA VAL A 36 -2.54 28.13 9.10
C VAL A 36 -1.94 27.84 10.47
N GLU A 37 -2.82 27.48 11.42
CA GLU A 37 -2.46 27.04 12.75
C GLU A 37 -2.70 25.54 12.93
N VAL A 38 -2.28 24.98 14.05
CA VAL A 38 -2.53 23.57 14.40
C VAL A 38 -4.02 23.34 14.54
N GLY A 39 -4.55 22.36 13.80
CA GLY A 39 -5.97 22.07 13.76
C GLY A 39 -6.71 22.68 12.58
N ASP A 40 -6.13 23.66 11.89
CA ASP A 40 -6.68 24.21 10.65
C ASP A 40 -6.65 23.17 9.52
N PHE A 41 -7.32 23.48 8.42
CA PHE A 41 -7.40 22.61 7.26
C PHE A 41 -6.60 23.14 6.08
N ILE A 42 -5.95 22.24 5.38
CA ILE A 42 -5.30 22.49 4.09
C ILE A 42 -5.86 21.57 3.01
N GLU A 43 -5.88 22.07 1.80
CA GLU A 43 -6.13 21.26 0.61
C GLU A 43 -4.81 20.80 0.02
N VAL A 44 -4.69 19.49 -0.14
CA VAL A 44 -3.54 18.85 -0.76
C VAL A 44 -3.99 18.31 -2.11
N MET A 45 -3.26 18.69 -3.17
CA MET A 45 -3.60 18.36 -4.56
C MET A 45 -2.55 17.43 -5.14
N GLY A 46 -2.99 16.29 -5.66
CA GLY A 46 -2.19 15.30 -6.35
C GLY A 46 -2.65 15.07 -7.79
N SER A 47 -2.17 14.00 -8.40
CA SER A 47 -2.46 13.66 -9.81
C SER A 47 -3.89 13.20 -10.06
N LYS A 48 -4.55 12.55 -9.09
CA LYS A 48 -5.91 12.02 -9.20
C LYS A 48 -7.00 12.95 -8.63
N GLY A 49 -6.61 13.95 -7.87
CA GLY A 49 -7.58 14.86 -7.24
C GLY A 49 -7.02 15.64 -6.07
N SER A 50 -7.89 16.12 -5.20
CA SER A 50 -7.52 16.80 -3.97
C SER A 50 -8.23 16.22 -2.75
N THR A 51 -7.62 16.39 -1.59
CA THR A 51 -8.19 16.01 -0.29
C THR A 51 -7.95 17.10 0.74
N ILE A 52 -8.84 17.15 1.74
CA ILE A 52 -8.74 18.12 2.85
C ILE A 52 -8.16 17.39 4.06
N LEU A 53 -7.08 17.92 4.59
CA LEU A 53 -6.38 17.37 5.75
C LEU A 53 -6.26 18.38 6.87
N GLN A 54 -6.34 17.91 8.11
CA GLN A 54 -6.10 18.72 9.27
C GLN A 54 -4.59 18.85 9.53
N VAL A 55 -4.13 20.05 9.81
CA VAL A 55 -2.71 20.37 9.97
C VAL A 55 -2.24 20.07 11.38
N TRP A 56 -1.13 19.34 11.48
CA TRP A 56 -0.38 19.10 12.69
C TRP A 56 1.09 19.49 12.48
N PRO A 57 1.81 19.89 13.54
CA PRO A 57 3.22 20.26 13.41
C PRO A 57 4.07 19.05 13.03
N ALA A 58 5.13 19.31 12.27
CA ALA A 58 6.14 18.31 11.96
C ALA A 58 6.75 17.71 13.23
N TYR A 59 7.32 16.53 13.09
CA TYR A 59 8.19 15.98 14.12
C TYR A 59 9.49 16.78 14.21
N ASP A 60 10.17 16.76 15.36
CA ASP A 60 11.41 17.51 15.56
C ASP A 60 12.47 17.19 14.50
N GLU A 61 12.56 15.94 14.07
CA GLU A 61 13.46 15.45 13.02
C GLU A 61 13.14 15.98 11.62
N ASP A 62 11.92 16.43 11.40
CA ASP A 62 11.41 16.92 10.10
C ASP A 62 11.31 18.45 10.05
N GLU A 63 11.52 19.12 11.18
CA GLU A 63 11.39 20.56 11.24
C GLU A 63 12.44 21.24 10.35
N GLY A 64 11.99 22.16 9.51
CA GLY A 64 12.83 22.85 8.53
C GLY A 64 12.99 22.15 7.18
N LYS A 65 12.53 20.88 7.03
CA LYS A 65 12.50 20.20 5.74
C LYS A 65 11.24 20.58 4.96
N ASP A 66 11.35 20.62 3.63
CA ASP A 66 10.23 20.94 2.73
C ASP A 66 9.43 19.65 2.41
N ILE A 67 8.88 19.03 3.46
CA ILE A 67 8.13 17.76 3.37
C ILE A 67 6.74 17.86 4.01
N ILE A 68 5.86 16.96 3.56
CA ILE A 68 4.56 16.69 4.16
C ILE A 68 4.45 15.19 4.45
N ARG A 69 4.10 14.83 5.68
CA ARG A 69 3.79 13.44 6.02
C ARG A 69 2.30 13.20 5.89
N ILE A 70 1.95 12.24 5.04
CA ILE A 70 0.59 11.77 4.80
C ILE A 70 0.57 10.25 4.73
N ASP A 71 -0.53 9.63 5.16
CA ASP A 71 -0.67 8.18 5.16
C ASP A 71 -0.96 7.59 3.77
N GLY A 72 -0.89 6.26 3.66
CA GLY A 72 -1.09 5.55 2.41
C GLY A 72 -2.47 5.73 1.81
N TYR A 73 -3.52 5.86 2.64
CA TYR A 73 -4.90 6.09 2.16
C TYR A 73 -5.05 7.45 1.51
N VAL A 74 -4.43 8.46 2.10
CA VAL A 74 -4.38 9.82 1.52
C VAL A 74 -3.57 9.81 0.24
N ARG A 75 -2.41 9.13 0.20
CA ARG A 75 -1.59 9.01 -1.02
C ARG A 75 -2.35 8.30 -2.14
N GLU A 76 -3.09 7.23 -1.83
CA GLU A 76 -3.96 6.53 -2.80
C GLU A 76 -4.99 7.47 -3.40
N SER A 77 -5.72 8.24 -2.57
CA SER A 77 -6.73 9.19 -3.04
C SER A 77 -6.15 10.31 -3.89
N LEU A 78 -4.93 10.76 -3.59
CA LEU A 78 -4.23 11.79 -4.33
C LEU A 78 -3.52 11.27 -5.59
N GLY A 79 -3.29 9.96 -5.68
CA GLY A 79 -2.50 9.33 -6.74
C GLY A 79 -1.03 9.74 -6.70
N VAL A 80 -0.44 9.84 -5.50
CA VAL A 80 0.94 10.24 -5.30
C VAL A 80 1.72 9.21 -4.49
N ALA A 81 3.01 9.07 -4.79
CA ALA A 81 3.93 8.21 -4.07
C ALA A 81 4.78 8.99 -3.08
N VAL A 82 5.43 8.24 -2.19
CA VAL A 82 6.46 8.79 -1.30
C VAL A 82 7.62 9.33 -2.14
N GLY A 83 8.06 10.55 -1.83
CA GLY A 83 9.11 11.25 -2.56
C GLY A 83 8.61 12.13 -3.71
N GLU A 84 7.37 11.98 -4.16
CA GLU A 84 6.76 12.91 -5.12
C GLU A 84 6.33 14.23 -4.44
N TYR A 85 6.02 15.23 -5.25
CA TYR A 85 5.62 16.54 -4.78
C TYR A 85 4.10 16.73 -4.91
N VAL A 86 3.52 17.35 -3.89
CA VAL A 86 2.11 17.77 -3.87
C VAL A 86 2.02 19.28 -3.73
N LYS A 87 0.97 19.86 -4.33
CA LYS A 87 0.62 21.25 -4.13
C LYS A 87 -0.30 21.39 -2.93
N VAL A 88 -0.01 22.36 -2.09
CA VAL A 88 -0.71 22.56 -0.82
C VAL A 88 -1.16 24.01 -0.72
N ARG A 89 -2.42 24.22 -0.31
CA ARG A 89 -2.96 25.56 -0.01
C ARG A 89 -3.85 25.52 1.23
N LYS A 90 -4.11 26.66 1.84
CA LYS A 90 -5.10 26.80 2.90
C LYS A 90 -6.47 26.41 2.37
N ALA A 91 -7.18 25.51 3.08
CA ALA A 91 -8.54 25.13 2.73
C ALA A 91 -9.55 26.06 3.35
N ARG A 92 -10.61 26.36 2.60
CA ARG A 92 -11.83 26.98 3.13
C ARG A 92 -12.83 25.89 3.43
N VAL A 93 -13.08 25.64 4.71
CA VAL A 93 -13.96 24.58 5.16
C VAL A 93 -15.12 25.22 5.93
N GLU A 94 -16.35 24.86 5.58
CA GLU A 94 -17.54 25.31 6.29
C GLU A 94 -18.13 24.18 7.14
N ARG A 95 -19.03 24.52 8.04
CA ARG A 95 -19.78 23.54 8.82
C ARG A 95 -20.71 22.74 7.91
N GLY A 96 -20.61 21.40 7.95
CA GLY A 96 -21.47 20.52 7.19
C GLY A 96 -22.84 20.37 7.83
N THR A 97 -23.90 20.64 7.08
CA THR A 97 -25.26 20.29 7.52
C THR A 97 -25.64 18.88 7.12
N LYS A 98 -25.16 18.41 5.95
CA LYS A 98 -25.40 17.05 5.46
C LYS A 98 -24.22 16.55 4.64
N VAL A 99 -23.84 15.28 4.87
CA VAL A 99 -22.83 14.56 4.10
C VAL A 99 -23.41 13.22 3.67
N VAL A 100 -23.28 12.90 2.38
CA VAL A 100 -23.73 11.61 1.82
C VAL A 100 -22.53 10.81 1.38
N LEU A 101 -22.39 9.62 1.94
CA LEU A 101 -21.35 8.63 1.58
C LEU A 101 -21.98 7.47 0.80
N ALA A 102 -21.23 6.87 -0.09
CA ALA A 102 -21.58 5.59 -0.70
C ALA A 102 -20.39 4.63 -0.68
N PRO A 103 -20.62 3.34 -0.40
CA PRO A 103 -19.56 2.35 -0.42
C PRO A 103 -19.11 2.05 -1.85
N THR A 104 -17.95 1.44 -2.00
CA THR A 104 -17.43 0.97 -3.31
C THR A 104 -17.88 -0.46 -3.64
N TYR A 105 -18.46 -1.17 -2.67
CA TYR A 105 -19.05 -2.51 -2.83
C TYR A 105 -20.35 -2.62 -2.02
N PRO A 106 -21.27 -3.52 -2.39
CA PRO A 106 -22.56 -3.66 -1.70
C PRO A 106 -22.36 -4.02 -0.23
N ILE A 107 -22.95 -3.25 0.67
CA ILE A 107 -22.96 -3.51 2.11
C ILE A 107 -24.38 -3.44 2.65
N ARG A 108 -24.63 -4.28 3.67
CA ARG A 108 -25.82 -4.15 4.52
C ARG A 108 -25.36 -3.77 5.91
N PHE A 109 -25.97 -2.77 6.49
CA PHE A 109 -25.59 -2.28 7.82
C PHE A 109 -26.84 -1.94 8.65
N SER A 110 -26.65 -1.89 9.97
CA SER A 110 -27.66 -1.39 10.92
C SER A 110 -27.48 0.10 11.16
N GLY A 111 -28.49 0.75 11.79
CA GLY A 111 -28.41 2.17 12.15
C GLY A 111 -27.21 2.54 13.02
N ASP A 112 -26.77 1.61 13.86
CA ASP A 112 -25.57 1.80 14.72
C ASP A 112 -24.28 2.01 13.93
N PHE A 113 -24.19 1.41 12.73
CA PHE A 113 -23.04 1.59 11.85
C PHE A 113 -22.89 3.03 11.35
N VAL A 114 -23.99 3.71 11.01
CA VAL A 114 -23.96 5.12 10.60
C VAL A 114 -23.43 5.99 11.75
N HIS A 115 -23.86 5.71 12.96
CA HIS A 115 -23.39 6.40 14.16
C HIS A 115 -21.92 6.16 14.41
N TYR A 116 -21.45 4.93 14.25
CA TYR A 116 -20.05 4.57 14.36
C TYR A 116 -19.18 5.34 13.33
N VAL A 117 -19.57 5.31 12.06
CA VAL A 117 -18.86 6.03 10.99
C VAL A 117 -18.86 7.55 11.26
N LYS A 118 -19.97 8.11 11.73
CA LYS A 118 -20.05 9.53 12.10
C LYS A 118 -19.04 9.88 13.18
N ASN A 119 -18.94 9.06 14.22
CA ASN A 119 -17.99 9.29 15.33
C ASN A 119 -16.53 9.28 14.84
N LEU A 120 -16.18 8.39 13.90
CA LEU A 120 -14.84 8.36 13.31
C LEU A 120 -14.54 9.59 12.43
N LEU A 121 -15.57 10.21 11.88
CA LEU A 121 -15.44 11.38 11.01
C LEU A 121 -15.65 12.71 11.73
N LEU A 122 -15.98 12.71 13.03
CA LEU A 122 -16.12 13.93 13.82
C LEU A 122 -14.84 14.78 13.73
N ASN A 123 -15.04 16.10 13.56
CA ASN A 123 -13.97 17.09 13.39
C ASN A 123 -13.05 16.86 12.19
N LYS A 124 -13.43 16.01 11.24
CA LYS A 124 -12.72 15.84 9.99
C LYS A 124 -13.42 16.58 8.86
N ALA A 125 -12.64 17.11 7.94
CA ALA A 125 -13.19 17.77 6.75
C ALA A 125 -13.26 16.79 5.59
N VAL A 126 -14.30 16.92 4.77
CA VAL A 126 -14.53 16.13 3.58
C VAL A 126 -14.96 17.01 2.41
N VAL A 127 -14.68 16.57 1.20
CA VAL A 127 -15.06 17.23 -0.04
C VAL A 127 -15.72 16.23 -0.98
N ARG A 128 -16.63 16.69 -1.81
CA ARG A 128 -17.32 15.85 -2.81
C ARG A 128 -16.30 15.14 -3.73
N GLY A 129 -16.52 13.86 -3.96
CA GLY A 129 -15.67 12.99 -4.81
C GLY A 129 -14.47 12.37 -4.08
N GLU A 130 -14.23 12.77 -2.84
CA GLU A 130 -13.12 12.24 -2.05
C GLU A 130 -13.40 10.80 -1.59
N ALA A 131 -12.35 9.99 -1.53
CA ALA A 131 -12.38 8.68 -0.90
C ALA A 131 -12.09 8.78 0.59
N VAL A 132 -12.93 8.17 1.41
CA VAL A 132 -12.78 8.08 2.87
C VAL A 132 -12.66 6.62 3.27
N PHE A 133 -11.64 6.29 4.04
CA PHE A 133 -11.37 4.94 4.52
C PHE A 133 -11.81 4.81 5.98
N ILE A 134 -12.65 3.81 6.25
CA ILE A 134 -13.23 3.56 7.58
C ILE A 134 -12.76 2.19 8.06
N GLN A 135 -11.98 2.17 9.14
CA GLN A 135 -11.59 0.95 9.82
C GLN A 135 -12.77 0.43 10.66
N ILE A 136 -13.12 -0.85 10.49
CA ILE A 136 -14.16 -1.49 11.30
C ILE A 136 -13.48 -2.32 12.38
N PRO A 137 -13.76 -2.05 13.68
CA PRO A 137 -13.28 -2.88 14.77
C PRO A 137 -13.77 -4.32 14.61
N PHE A 138 -12.91 -5.28 14.95
CA PHE A 138 -13.20 -6.72 14.87
C PHE A 138 -13.39 -7.32 13.46
N ALA A 139 -13.42 -6.52 12.41
CA ALA A 139 -13.23 -7.03 11.07
C ALA A 139 -11.71 -7.14 10.84
N PHE A 140 -11.16 -8.35 10.90
CA PHE A 140 -9.77 -8.64 10.51
C PHE A 140 -9.62 -8.45 8.99
N GLY A 141 -9.88 -7.24 8.51
CA GLY A 141 -9.97 -6.92 7.10
C GLY A 141 -9.49 -5.50 6.81
N GLU A 142 -9.39 -5.25 5.53
CA GLU A 142 -9.04 -3.95 4.98
C GLU A 142 -10.09 -2.90 5.37
N PRO A 143 -9.68 -1.60 5.55
CA PRO A 143 -10.62 -0.52 5.78
C PRO A 143 -11.64 -0.42 4.65
N MET A 144 -12.88 -0.16 5.01
CA MET A 144 -13.94 0.06 4.04
C MET A 144 -13.76 1.42 3.36
N LYS A 145 -13.77 1.42 2.04
CA LYS A 145 -13.69 2.63 1.23
C LYS A 145 -15.08 3.17 0.91
N PHE A 146 -15.31 4.44 1.20
CA PHE A 146 -16.50 5.19 0.86
C PHE A 146 -16.13 6.37 -0.01
N ILE A 147 -17.04 6.76 -0.92
CA ILE A 147 -16.91 7.98 -1.72
C ILE A 147 -17.89 9.01 -1.19
N VAL A 148 -17.44 10.24 -1.01
CA VAL A 148 -18.29 11.38 -0.66
C VAL A 148 -19.10 11.79 -1.88
N ILE A 149 -20.38 11.48 -1.89
CA ILE A 149 -21.28 11.75 -3.02
C ILE A 149 -21.69 13.22 -3.07
N SER A 150 -22.03 13.76 -1.92
CA SER A 150 -22.43 15.18 -1.80
C SER A 150 -22.18 15.70 -0.39
N THR A 151 -21.95 17.00 -0.33
CA THR A 151 -21.85 17.79 0.89
C THR A 151 -22.83 18.95 0.84
N GLN A 152 -23.35 19.37 1.98
CA GLN A 152 -24.12 20.58 2.14
C GLN A 152 -23.53 21.43 3.25
N PRO A 153 -23.10 22.66 2.93
CA PRO A 153 -23.02 23.29 1.60
C PRO A 153 -22.13 22.51 0.60
N SER A 154 -22.24 22.81 -0.69
CA SER A 154 -21.61 22.07 -1.80
C SER A 154 -20.10 22.37 -1.97
N GLN A 155 -19.37 22.50 -0.88
CA GLN A 155 -17.93 22.76 -0.81
C GLN A 155 -17.30 21.84 0.23
N ALA A 156 -16.02 22.06 0.60
CA ALA A 156 -15.39 21.33 1.68
C ALA A 156 -16.10 21.65 3.00
N VAL A 157 -16.52 20.62 3.71
CA VAL A 157 -17.22 20.76 5.00
C VAL A 157 -16.55 19.93 6.08
N TYR A 158 -16.54 20.43 7.32
CA TYR A 158 -16.20 19.60 8.47
C TYR A 158 -17.47 19.00 9.09
N ILE A 159 -17.30 17.77 9.58
CA ILE A 159 -18.39 16.99 10.18
C ILE A 159 -18.38 17.23 11.69
N ASP A 160 -19.52 17.63 12.24
CA ASP A 160 -19.74 17.80 13.67
C ASP A 160 -20.93 16.97 14.19
N GLU A 161 -21.28 17.16 15.46
CA GLU A 161 -22.38 16.42 16.09
C GLU A 161 -23.74 16.68 15.45
N ASP A 162 -23.96 17.87 14.87
CA ASP A 162 -25.23 18.24 14.23
C ASP A 162 -25.28 17.87 12.74
N THR A 163 -24.16 17.47 12.14
CA THR A 163 -24.10 17.07 10.72
C THR A 163 -24.90 15.80 10.50
N GLU A 164 -25.85 15.83 9.57
CA GLU A 164 -26.56 14.62 9.11
C GLU A 164 -25.65 13.79 8.22
N LEU A 165 -25.26 12.59 8.68
CA LEU A 165 -24.50 11.62 7.87
C LEU A 165 -25.46 10.59 7.27
N VAL A 166 -25.47 10.48 5.95
CA VAL A 166 -26.24 9.48 5.21
C VAL A 166 -25.27 8.54 4.49
N ILE A 167 -25.42 7.24 4.71
CA ILE A 167 -24.66 6.22 4.00
C ILE A 167 -25.64 5.48 3.07
N LYS A 168 -25.32 5.44 1.76
CA LYS A 168 -26.09 4.69 0.79
C LYS A 168 -25.74 3.21 0.87
N GLU A 169 -26.71 2.33 0.66
CA GLU A 169 -26.48 0.89 0.55
C GLU A 169 -25.98 0.48 -0.83
N GLU A 170 -26.40 1.24 -1.86
CA GLU A 170 -25.98 0.99 -3.23
C GLU A 170 -24.56 1.50 -3.48
N PRO A 171 -23.68 0.63 -4.03
CA PRO A 171 -22.31 1.04 -4.32
C PRO A 171 -22.25 2.04 -5.47
N VAL A 172 -21.35 3.00 -5.35
CA VAL A 172 -20.93 3.80 -6.50
C VAL A 172 -19.96 2.98 -7.32
N ARG A 173 -20.24 2.84 -8.63
CA ARG A 173 -19.28 2.24 -9.56
C ARG A 173 -18.07 3.17 -9.63
N GLU A 174 -17.01 2.80 -8.93
CA GLU A 174 -15.68 3.24 -9.36
C GLU A 174 -15.48 2.73 -10.79
N GLU A 175 -15.12 3.60 -11.70
CA GLU A 175 -14.59 3.16 -12.99
C GLU A 175 -13.52 2.10 -12.70
N ALA A 176 -13.47 1.04 -13.47
CA ALA A 176 -12.85 -0.26 -13.19
C ALA A 176 -11.33 -0.26 -12.85
N VAL A 177 -10.79 0.86 -12.40
CA VAL A 177 -9.37 1.12 -12.10
C VAL A 177 -8.91 0.50 -10.78
N GLY A 178 -9.83 0.12 -9.88
CA GLY A 178 -9.45 -0.38 -8.54
C GLY A 178 -9.58 -1.88 -8.30
N ARG A 179 -10.05 -2.68 -9.26
CA ARG A 179 -10.15 -4.14 -9.08
C ARG A 179 -8.78 -4.79 -9.15
N GLY A 180 -8.39 -5.47 -8.07
CA GLY A 180 -7.14 -6.22 -8.01
C GLY A 180 -5.93 -5.47 -7.44
N ILE A 181 -6.08 -4.20 -6.99
CA ILE A 181 -5.04 -3.48 -6.25
C ILE A 181 -5.20 -3.80 -4.76
N PRO A 182 -4.16 -4.31 -4.08
CA PRO A 182 -4.21 -4.54 -2.65
C PRO A 182 -4.34 -3.24 -1.87
N LYS A 183 -4.98 -3.25 -0.71
CA LYS A 183 -5.12 -2.07 0.15
C LYS A 183 -4.08 -2.01 1.28
N VAL A 184 -3.01 -2.77 1.13
CA VAL A 184 -1.87 -2.76 2.05
C VAL A 184 -0.97 -1.58 1.70
N THR A 185 -0.60 -0.78 2.69
CA THR A 185 0.26 0.39 2.53
C THR A 185 1.64 0.16 3.15
N TRP A 186 2.61 1.04 2.87
CA TRP A 186 3.93 0.95 3.49
C TRP A 186 3.88 1.04 5.02
N GLU A 187 2.90 1.74 5.57
CA GLU A 187 2.68 1.88 7.01
C GLU A 187 2.19 0.60 7.69
N ASP A 188 1.68 -0.35 6.92
CA ASP A 188 1.27 -1.67 7.43
C ASP A 188 2.44 -2.64 7.57
N ILE A 189 3.63 -2.21 7.17
CA ILE A 189 4.89 -2.94 7.29
C ILE A 189 5.75 -2.25 8.34
N GLY A 190 5.91 -2.90 9.52
CA GLY A 190 6.83 -2.41 10.53
C GLY A 190 8.27 -2.66 10.12
N ASP A 191 9.12 -1.60 10.21
CA ASP A 191 10.53 -1.62 9.84
C ASP A 191 10.79 -1.93 8.34
N LEU A 192 11.96 -2.47 7.99
CA LEU A 192 12.41 -2.79 6.63
C LEU A 192 12.63 -1.55 5.75
N GLU A 193 12.99 -0.40 6.31
CA GLU A 193 13.15 0.85 5.55
C GLU A 193 14.18 0.71 4.41
N ASP A 194 15.32 0.06 4.67
CA ASP A 194 16.34 -0.20 3.63
C ASP A 194 15.81 -1.10 2.51
N VAL A 195 14.97 -2.08 2.85
CA VAL A 195 14.32 -2.99 1.88
C VAL A 195 13.27 -2.24 1.09
N LYS A 196 12.44 -1.41 1.75
CA LYS A 196 11.44 -0.56 1.10
C LYS A 196 12.10 0.40 0.11
N GLU A 197 13.20 1.04 0.50
CA GLU A 197 13.95 1.95 -0.36
C GLU A 197 14.52 1.23 -1.58
N ARG A 198 15.16 0.07 -1.38
CA ARG A 198 15.68 -0.74 -2.48
C ARG A 198 14.60 -1.19 -3.47
N ILE A 199 13.45 -1.64 -2.97
CA ILE A 199 12.38 -2.12 -3.85
C ILE A 199 11.71 -0.95 -4.60
N ARG A 200 11.66 0.24 -3.98
CA ARG A 200 11.22 1.47 -4.66
C ARG A 200 12.14 1.82 -5.83
N GLU A 201 13.45 1.83 -5.61
CA GLU A 201 14.43 2.12 -6.66
C GLU A 201 14.36 1.11 -7.81
N ILE A 202 14.24 -0.16 -7.49
CA ILE A 202 14.30 -1.25 -8.46
C ILE A 202 12.99 -1.43 -9.22
N VAL A 203 11.83 -1.20 -8.59
CA VAL A 203 10.52 -1.52 -9.15
C VAL A 203 9.65 -0.29 -9.35
N GLU A 204 9.44 0.51 -8.29
CA GLU A 204 8.49 1.62 -8.31
C GLU A 204 8.93 2.71 -9.30
N ILE A 205 10.17 3.16 -9.20
CA ILE A 205 10.69 4.22 -10.08
C ILE A 205 10.63 3.81 -11.57
N PRO A 206 11.09 2.61 -11.98
CA PRO A 206 10.97 2.18 -13.38
C PRO A 206 9.53 2.08 -13.88
N MET A 207 8.60 1.64 -13.03
CA MET A 207 7.19 1.50 -13.42
C MET A 207 6.47 2.85 -13.51
N ARG A 208 6.80 3.81 -12.64
CA ARG A 208 6.22 5.15 -12.65
C ARG A 208 6.85 6.06 -13.70
N HIS A 209 8.17 5.98 -13.85
CA HIS A 209 8.99 6.88 -14.67
C HIS A 209 9.83 6.11 -15.71
N PRO A 210 9.21 5.34 -16.62
CA PRO A 210 9.94 4.58 -17.64
C PRO A 210 10.74 5.45 -18.60
N GLU A 211 10.37 6.73 -18.74
CA GLU A 211 11.08 7.72 -19.54
C GLU A 211 12.52 7.99 -19.04
N LEU A 212 12.75 7.94 -17.74
CA LEU A 212 14.09 8.11 -17.17
C LEU A 212 15.03 6.99 -17.60
N PHE A 213 14.54 5.75 -17.59
CA PHE A 213 15.31 4.56 -17.99
C PHE A 213 15.62 4.56 -19.49
N LYS A 214 14.65 4.97 -20.31
CA LYS A 214 14.88 5.16 -21.75
C LYS A 214 15.94 6.24 -22.02
N HIS A 215 15.89 7.34 -21.27
CA HIS A 215 16.87 8.44 -21.43
C HIS A 215 18.29 8.00 -21.04
N LEU A 216 18.41 7.17 -20.01
CA LEU A 216 19.70 6.64 -19.55
C LEU A 216 20.19 5.43 -20.36
N GLY A 217 19.36 4.88 -21.26
CA GLY A 217 19.68 3.67 -22.02
C GLY A 217 19.77 2.40 -21.15
N ILE A 218 19.07 2.38 -20.00
CA ILE A 218 19.07 1.28 -19.05
C ILE A 218 17.76 0.51 -19.17
N GLU A 219 17.83 -0.82 -19.30
CA GLU A 219 16.64 -1.66 -19.21
C GLU A 219 16.21 -1.84 -17.75
N PRO A 220 14.93 -1.57 -17.40
CA PRO A 220 14.43 -1.83 -16.06
C PRO A 220 14.40 -3.35 -15.78
N PRO A 221 14.59 -3.76 -14.51
CA PRO A 221 14.49 -5.17 -14.14
C PRO A 221 13.06 -5.68 -14.38
N LYS A 222 12.94 -6.97 -14.71
CA LYS A 222 11.67 -7.63 -15.00
C LYS A 222 11.22 -8.54 -13.88
N GLY A 223 12.17 -8.99 -13.09
CA GLY A 223 11.93 -9.88 -11.98
C GLY A 223 12.76 -9.52 -10.77
N VAL A 224 12.13 -9.59 -9.60
CA VAL A 224 12.77 -9.42 -8.30
C VAL A 224 12.52 -10.67 -7.48
N LEU A 225 13.56 -11.21 -6.86
CA LEU A 225 13.47 -12.35 -5.97
C LEU A 225 13.59 -11.88 -4.52
N LEU A 226 12.53 -12.05 -3.75
CA LEU A 226 12.50 -11.83 -2.30
C LEU A 226 12.85 -13.14 -1.60
N TYR A 227 13.85 -13.14 -0.74
CA TYR A 227 14.21 -14.35 -0.01
C TYR A 227 14.45 -14.06 1.47
N GLY A 228 14.25 -15.05 2.31
CA GLY A 228 14.44 -14.95 3.76
C GLY A 228 13.51 -15.89 4.53
N PRO A 229 13.56 -15.92 5.86
CA PRO A 229 12.76 -16.81 6.69
C PRO A 229 11.26 -16.66 6.44
N PRO A 230 10.46 -17.71 6.68
CA PRO A 230 9.00 -17.62 6.60
C PRO A 230 8.47 -16.63 7.64
N GLY A 231 7.32 -16.01 7.35
CA GLY A 231 6.68 -15.07 8.28
C GLY A 231 7.30 -13.69 8.40
N CYS A 232 8.35 -13.35 7.61
CA CYS A 232 9.02 -12.05 7.63
C CYS A 232 8.40 -11.00 6.69
N GLY A 233 7.21 -11.23 6.14
CA GLY A 233 6.45 -10.20 5.43
C GLY A 233 6.70 -10.07 3.92
N LYS A 234 7.33 -11.06 3.25
CA LYS A 234 7.59 -11.03 1.79
C LYS A 234 6.33 -10.74 0.95
N THR A 235 5.25 -11.44 1.22
CA THR A 235 3.95 -11.25 0.52
C THR A 235 3.34 -9.90 0.84
N LEU A 236 3.44 -9.44 2.09
CA LEU A 236 2.93 -8.14 2.52
C LEU A 236 3.67 -6.98 1.81
N LEU A 237 4.99 -7.10 1.69
CA LEU A 237 5.84 -6.13 0.99
C LEU A 237 5.45 -6.00 -0.49
N ALA A 238 5.21 -7.13 -1.18
CA ALA A 238 4.79 -7.12 -2.57
C ALA A 238 3.40 -6.48 -2.75
N LYS A 239 2.48 -6.72 -1.81
CA LYS A 239 1.15 -6.08 -1.80
C LYS A 239 1.24 -4.57 -1.58
N ALA A 240 2.04 -4.11 -0.62
CA ALA A 240 2.23 -2.69 -0.37
C ALA A 240 2.84 -1.97 -1.57
N LEU A 241 3.81 -2.59 -2.22
CA LEU A 241 4.40 -2.07 -3.46
C LEU A 241 3.36 -1.94 -4.57
N ALA A 242 2.51 -2.95 -4.76
CA ALA A 242 1.45 -2.92 -5.77
C ALA A 242 0.45 -1.78 -5.50
N ASN A 243 0.09 -1.55 -4.24
CA ASN A 243 -0.74 -0.43 -3.83
C ASN A 243 -0.08 0.92 -4.18
N GLU A 244 1.17 1.12 -3.78
CA GLU A 244 1.88 2.38 -4.02
C GLU A 244 1.99 2.71 -5.51
N ILE A 245 2.22 1.72 -6.36
CA ILE A 245 2.30 1.91 -7.82
C ILE A 245 0.90 2.07 -8.43
N GLY A 246 -0.14 1.60 -7.76
CA GLY A 246 -1.47 1.43 -8.32
C GLY A 246 -1.52 0.30 -9.35
N ALA A 247 -0.73 -0.77 -9.14
CA ALA A 247 -0.62 -1.89 -10.03
C ALA A 247 -1.62 -3.01 -9.68
N TYR A 248 -2.16 -3.65 -10.72
CA TYR A 248 -2.94 -4.86 -10.57
C TYR A 248 -2.08 -5.99 -10.00
N PHE A 249 -2.56 -6.67 -8.95
CA PHE A 249 -1.78 -7.67 -8.22
C PHE A 249 -2.36 -9.06 -8.41
N ILE A 250 -1.55 -9.98 -8.94
CA ILE A 250 -1.91 -11.39 -9.09
C ILE A 250 -0.97 -12.20 -8.20
N ALA A 251 -1.52 -12.88 -7.19
CA ALA A 251 -0.77 -13.79 -6.35
C ALA A 251 -0.91 -15.24 -6.84
N ILE A 252 0.20 -15.93 -6.90
CA ILE A 252 0.30 -17.33 -7.27
C ILE A 252 0.99 -18.05 -6.11
N ASN A 253 0.38 -19.14 -5.65
CA ASN A 253 1.01 -20.06 -4.72
C ASN A 253 1.67 -21.19 -5.50
N GLY A 254 2.99 -21.38 -5.36
CA GLY A 254 3.73 -22.39 -6.09
C GLY A 254 3.15 -23.80 -6.04
N PRO A 255 2.89 -24.36 -4.84
CA PRO A 255 2.26 -25.68 -4.68
C PRO A 255 0.90 -25.83 -5.38
N GLU A 256 0.08 -24.76 -5.44
CA GLU A 256 -1.23 -24.83 -6.09
C GLU A 256 -1.13 -25.00 -7.61
N ILE A 257 -0.11 -24.44 -8.24
CA ILE A 257 0.14 -24.65 -9.67
C ILE A 257 0.60 -26.07 -9.93
N MET A 258 1.45 -26.61 -9.07
CA MET A 258 2.01 -27.94 -9.24
C MET A 258 1.02 -29.08 -8.92
N SER A 259 -0.03 -28.81 -8.15
CA SER A 259 -1.01 -29.81 -7.72
C SER A 259 -2.08 -30.15 -8.77
N LYS A 260 -2.16 -29.42 -9.89
CA LYS A 260 -3.15 -29.62 -10.93
C LYS A 260 -2.70 -30.62 -11.98
N PHE A 261 -3.69 -31.24 -12.68
CA PHE A 261 -3.49 -32.32 -13.66
C PHE A 261 -2.52 -31.96 -14.79
N TYR A 262 -2.00 -32.99 -15.45
CA TYR A 262 -1.04 -32.95 -16.53
C TYR A 262 -1.43 -31.92 -17.63
N GLY A 263 -0.60 -30.92 -17.89
CA GLY A 263 -0.82 -29.89 -18.93
C GLY A 263 -1.61 -28.64 -18.49
N GLU A 264 -2.28 -28.67 -17.34
CA GLU A 264 -3.04 -27.52 -16.82
C GLU A 264 -2.14 -26.45 -16.20
N SER A 265 -0.99 -26.85 -15.65
CA SER A 265 -0.06 -25.95 -14.98
C SER A 265 0.57 -24.94 -15.92
N GLU A 266 1.01 -25.38 -17.10
CA GLU A 266 1.59 -24.48 -18.11
C GLU A 266 0.53 -23.56 -18.74
N ALA A 267 -0.70 -24.07 -18.95
CA ALA A 267 -1.82 -23.27 -19.44
C ALA A 267 -2.19 -22.19 -18.42
N ARG A 268 -2.26 -22.55 -17.14
CA ARG A 268 -2.58 -21.60 -16.05
C ARG A 268 -1.54 -20.50 -15.93
N LEU A 269 -0.25 -20.82 -16.01
CA LEU A 269 0.80 -19.80 -16.03
C LEU A 269 0.61 -18.81 -17.19
N ARG A 270 0.32 -19.32 -18.39
CA ARG A 270 0.04 -18.46 -19.56
C ARG A 270 -1.14 -17.53 -19.33
N GLU A 271 -2.27 -18.06 -18.85
CA GLU A 271 -3.46 -17.26 -18.53
C GLU A 271 -3.15 -16.13 -17.55
N ILE A 272 -2.36 -16.39 -16.51
CA ILE A 272 -1.96 -15.39 -15.51
C ILE A 272 -1.13 -14.27 -16.14
N PHE A 273 -0.16 -14.60 -16.99
CA PHE A 273 0.64 -13.60 -17.68
C PHE A 273 -0.19 -12.78 -18.70
N GLU A 274 -1.16 -13.42 -19.38
CA GLU A 274 -2.10 -12.72 -20.25
C GLU A 274 -3.07 -11.81 -19.46
N GLU A 275 -3.53 -12.25 -18.28
CA GLU A 275 -4.34 -11.44 -17.38
C GLU A 275 -3.56 -10.22 -16.89
N ALA A 276 -2.29 -10.42 -16.52
CA ALA A 276 -1.40 -9.34 -16.12
C ALA A 276 -1.17 -8.32 -17.24
N GLU A 277 -1.04 -8.78 -18.48
CA GLU A 277 -0.88 -7.92 -19.64
C GLU A 277 -2.13 -7.07 -19.92
N LYS A 278 -3.32 -7.66 -19.81
CA LYS A 278 -4.60 -6.95 -19.99
C LYS A 278 -4.84 -5.88 -18.93
N ASN A 279 -4.29 -6.06 -17.72
CA ASN A 279 -4.49 -5.17 -16.59
C ASN A 279 -3.22 -4.36 -16.23
N ALA A 280 -2.29 -4.20 -17.16
CA ALA A 280 -1.07 -3.45 -16.89
C ALA A 280 -1.36 -1.96 -16.53
N PRO A 281 -0.63 -1.34 -15.58
CA PRO A 281 0.54 -1.88 -14.88
C PRO A 281 0.18 -2.98 -13.88
N SER A 282 0.96 -4.06 -13.83
CA SER A 282 0.65 -5.22 -13.01
C SER A 282 1.88 -5.86 -12.36
N ILE A 283 1.66 -6.48 -11.20
CA ILE A 283 2.65 -7.27 -10.48
C ILE A 283 2.15 -8.72 -10.39
N ILE A 284 2.94 -9.66 -10.88
CA ILE A 284 2.74 -11.09 -10.66
C ILE A 284 3.61 -11.49 -9.48
N PHE A 285 2.99 -11.90 -8.38
CA PHE A 285 3.68 -12.39 -7.20
C PHE A 285 3.62 -13.91 -7.15
N ILE A 286 4.77 -14.57 -7.11
CA ILE A 286 4.89 -16.02 -7.05
C ILE A 286 5.45 -16.39 -5.68
N ASP A 287 4.59 -16.88 -4.79
CA ASP A 287 5.01 -17.39 -3.48
C ASP A 287 5.52 -18.82 -3.60
N GLU A 288 6.45 -19.20 -2.72
CA GLU A 288 7.10 -20.49 -2.73
C GLU A 288 7.65 -20.87 -4.12
N LEU A 289 8.39 -19.95 -4.74
CA LEU A 289 8.95 -20.14 -6.08
C LEU A 289 9.79 -21.40 -6.20
N ASP A 290 10.44 -21.83 -5.12
CA ASP A 290 11.21 -23.08 -5.03
C ASP A 290 10.34 -24.34 -5.25
N ALA A 291 9.04 -24.28 -5.02
CA ALA A 291 8.12 -25.36 -5.35
C ALA A 291 7.85 -25.50 -6.86
N ILE A 292 7.87 -24.36 -7.60
CA ILE A 292 7.65 -24.36 -9.06
C ILE A 292 8.96 -24.61 -9.81
N ALA A 293 10.06 -24.07 -9.31
CA ALA A 293 11.34 -24.04 -10.01
C ALA A 293 12.50 -24.52 -9.13
N PRO A 294 12.47 -25.77 -8.67
CA PRO A 294 13.59 -26.36 -7.92
C PRO A 294 14.81 -26.56 -8.84
N LYS A 295 15.98 -26.72 -8.25
CA LYS A 295 17.21 -27.05 -8.97
C LYS A 295 17.01 -28.32 -9.81
N ARG A 296 17.54 -28.33 -11.02
CA ARG A 296 17.43 -29.45 -11.97
C ARG A 296 17.89 -30.80 -11.41
N GLU A 297 18.83 -30.77 -10.49
CA GLU A 297 19.37 -31.97 -9.82
C GLU A 297 18.34 -32.58 -8.84
N GLU A 298 17.41 -31.80 -8.33
CA GLU A 298 16.37 -32.22 -7.40
C GLU A 298 15.06 -32.60 -8.13
N VAL A 299 14.97 -32.33 -9.44
CA VAL A 299 13.74 -32.52 -10.23
C VAL A 299 13.69 -33.94 -10.78
N VAL A 300 12.76 -34.75 -10.27
CA VAL A 300 12.52 -36.12 -10.72
C VAL A 300 11.42 -36.22 -11.80
N GLY A 301 10.55 -35.19 -11.89
CA GLY A 301 9.36 -35.20 -12.77
C GLY A 301 9.53 -34.42 -14.08
N GLU A 302 8.93 -34.94 -15.18
CA GLU A 302 8.86 -34.22 -16.47
C GLU A 302 7.95 -32.99 -16.42
N VAL A 303 6.91 -33.00 -15.58
CA VAL A 303 5.95 -31.89 -15.42
C VAL A 303 6.66 -30.67 -14.86
N GLU A 304 7.44 -30.84 -13.81
CA GLU A 304 8.22 -29.75 -13.19
C GLU A 304 9.17 -29.11 -14.19
N LYS A 305 9.88 -29.89 -14.99
CA LYS A 305 10.79 -29.37 -16.03
C LYS A 305 10.05 -28.51 -17.07
N ARG A 306 8.83 -28.90 -17.45
CA ARG A 306 8.01 -28.15 -18.40
C ARG A 306 7.49 -26.84 -17.80
N VAL A 307 7.03 -26.85 -16.56
CA VAL A 307 6.58 -25.66 -15.86
C VAL A 307 7.71 -24.64 -15.71
N VAL A 308 8.91 -25.09 -15.34
CA VAL A 308 10.10 -24.21 -15.28
C VAL A 308 10.41 -23.64 -16.67
N ALA A 309 10.42 -24.48 -17.71
CA ALA A 309 10.67 -24.03 -19.08
C ALA A 309 9.63 -23.02 -19.55
N GLN A 310 8.35 -23.23 -19.22
CA GLN A 310 7.28 -22.30 -19.53
C GLN A 310 7.46 -20.96 -18.80
N LEU A 311 7.78 -20.98 -17.49
CA LEU A 311 8.04 -19.77 -16.73
C LEU A 311 9.21 -18.97 -17.31
N LEU A 312 10.31 -19.65 -17.66
CA LEU A 312 11.46 -19.02 -18.32
C LEU A 312 11.06 -18.33 -19.62
N THR A 313 10.27 -19.02 -20.47
CA THR A 313 9.78 -18.46 -21.74
C THR A 313 8.88 -17.23 -21.52
N LEU A 314 8.00 -17.30 -20.54
CA LEU A 314 7.09 -16.19 -20.21
C LEU A 314 7.87 -14.97 -19.68
N MET A 315 8.88 -15.18 -18.84
CA MET A 315 9.74 -14.09 -18.34
C MET A 315 10.59 -13.47 -19.46
N ASP A 316 11.14 -14.27 -20.36
CA ASP A 316 11.89 -13.76 -21.52
C ASP A 316 10.99 -12.92 -22.44
N GLY A 317 9.71 -13.27 -22.55
CA GLY A 317 8.69 -12.54 -23.32
C GLY A 317 8.20 -11.22 -22.68
N LEU A 318 8.54 -10.93 -21.45
CA LEU A 318 8.11 -9.68 -20.78
C LEU A 318 8.69 -8.40 -21.42
N LYS A 319 9.76 -8.50 -22.23
CA LYS A 319 10.33 -7.36 -22.96
C LYS A 319 9.31 -6.63 -23.85
N GLU A 320 8.37 -7.36 -24.38
CA GLU A 320 7.39 -6.86 -25.35
C GLU A 320 6.02 -6.56 -24.71
N ARG A 321 5.80 -6.99 -23.46
CA ARG A 321 4.48 -6.99 -22.80
C ARG A 321 4.16 -5.78 -21.91
N GLY A 322 4.96 -4.72 -21.97
CA GLY A 322 4.65 -3.46 -21.27
C GLY A 322 5.03 -3.44 -19.79
N LYS A 323 4.22 -2.76 -18.96
CA LYS A 323 4.51 -2.51 -17.54
C LYS A 323 4.10 -3.70 -16.65
N ILE A 324 4.82 -4.81 -16.77
CA ILE A 324 4.64 -6.00 -15.93
C ILE A 324 5.95 -6.31 -15.23
N ILE A 325 5.88 -6.59 -13.93
CA ILE A 325 7.00 -7.11 -13.17
C ILE A 325 6.61 -8.39 -12.44
N VAL A 326 7.55 -9.33 -12.33
CA VAL A 326 7.37 -10.58 -11.59
C VAL A 326 8.16 -10.51 -10.30
N ILE A 327 7.50 -10.76 -9.16
CA ILE A 327 8.15 -10.84 -7.86
C ILE A 327 8.06 -12.29 -7.38
N GLY A 328 9.19 -12.98 -7.31
CA GLY A 328 9.27 -14.31 -6.72
C GLY A 328 9.57 -14.21 -5.22
N ALA A 329 8.99 -15.08 -4.41
CA ALA A 329 9.32 -15.22 -3.01
C ALA A 329 9.74 -16.66 -2.69
N THR A 330 10.79 -16.82 -1.88
CA THR A 330 11.26 -18.13 -1.42
C THR A 330 11.83 -18.03 -0.01
N ASN A 331 11.74 -19.13 0.73
CA ASN A 331 12.43 -19.28 2.00
C ASN A 331 13.83 -19.90 1.79
N ARG A 332 14.13 -20.43 0.60
CA ARG A 332 15.35 -21.19 0.28
C ARG A 332 15.92 -20.76 -1.08
N ILE A 333 16.65 -19.66 -1.08
CA ILE A 333 17.23 -19.11 -2.34
C ILE A 333 18.13 -20.14 -3.06
N ASP A 334 18.82 -21.00 -2.29
CA ASP A 334 19.70 -22.02 -2.84
C ASP A 334 18.95 -23.18 -3.53
N ALA A 335 17.65 -23.33 -3.30
CA ALA A 335 16.83 -24.37 -3.92
C ALA A 335 16.33 -23.99 -5.33
N ILE A 336 16.42 -22.71 -5.73
CA ILE A 336 15.92 -22.22 -7.01
C ILE A 336 16.86 -22.57 -8.17
N ASP A 337 16.29 -22.95 -9.33
CA ASP A 337 17.04 -23.19 -10.56
C ASP A 337 17.86 -21.94 -10.94
N PRO A 338 19.20 -22.06 -11.06
CA PRO A 338 20.06 -20.94 -11.44
C PRO A 338 19.69 -20.25 -12.75
N ALA A 339 18.98 -20.93 -13.65
CA ALA A 339 18.51 -20.34 -14.90
C ALA A 339 17.52 -19.20 -14.68
N LEU A 340 16.72 -19.23 -13.61
CA LEU A 340 15.80 -18.15 -13.24
C LEU A 340 16.52 -16.91 -12.68
N ARG A 341 17.70 -17.06 -12.10
CA ARG A 341 18.49 -16.01 -11.48
C ARG A 341 19.45 -15.29 -12.45
N ARG A 342 19.28 -15.53 -13.76
CA ARG A 342 20.10 -14.91 -14.82
C ARG A 342 19.53 -13.52 -15.18
N PRO A 343 20.39 -12.61 -15.69
CA PRO A 343 19.96 -11.31 -16.20
C PRO A 343 18.77 -11.40 -17.17
N GLY A 344 17.82 -10.49 -17.00
CA GLY A 344 16.57 -10.45 -17.77
C GLY A 344 15.43 -11.29 -17.21
N ARG A 345 15.63 -11.97 -16.07
CA ARG A 345 14.63 -12.76 -15.33
C ARG A 345 14.56 -12.25 -13.88
N PHE A 346 14.83 -13.08 -12.88
CA PHE A 346 15.00 -12.62 -11.49
C PHE A 346 16.44 -12.14 -11.29
N ASP A 347 16.76 -11.00 -11.85
CA ASP A 347 18.12 -10.44 -11.86
C ASP A 347 18.39 -9.54 -10.65
N ARG A 348 17.41 -9.32 -9.80
CA ARG A 348 17.53 -8.60 -8.53
C ARG A 348 17.08 -9.47 -7.39
N GLU A 349 17.95 -9.60 -6.40
CA GLU A 349 17.70 -10.38 -5.19
C GLU A 349 17.69 -9.46 -3.98
N ILE A 350 16.66 -9.58 -3.15
CA ILE A 350 16.48 -8.78 -1.95
C ILE A 350 16.24 -9.71 -0.78
N GLU A 351 17.12 -9.64 0.21
CA GLU A 351 16.97 -10.36 1.46
C GLU A 351 15.98 -9.67 2.38
N ILE A 352 15.08 -10.46 2.95
CA ILE A 352 14.16 -10.02 4.01
C ILE A 352 14.62 -10.71 5.30
N PRO A 353 15.37 -10.00 6.15
CA PRO A 353 15.92 -10.60 7.37
C PRO A 353 14.82 -10.84 8.42
N PRO A 354 15.06 -11.70 9.41
CA PRO A 354 14.21 -11.77 10.59
C PRO A 354 14.25 -10.45 11.35
N PRO A 355 13.16 -10.03 12.01
CA PRO A 355 13.09 -8.74 12.66
C PRO A 355 14.01 -8.66 13.88
N ASP A 356 14.79 -7.59 13.97
CA ASP A 356 15.53 -7.23 15.15
C ASP A 356 14.60 -6.67 16.26
N LYS A 357 15.14 -6.22 17.39
CA LYS A 357 14.33 -5.67 18.50
C LYS A 357 13.52 -4.44 18.07
N ARG A 358 14.12 -3.54 17.28
CA ARG A 358 13.45 -2.34 16.79
C ARG A 358 12.34 -2.70 15.83
N ALA A 359 12.63 -3.58 14.89
CA ALA A 359 11.64 -4.10 13.95
C ALA A 359 10.46 -4.78 14.65
N ARG A 360 10.72 -5.61 15.66
CA ARG A 360 9.64 -6.25 16.44
C ARG A 360 8.75 -5.23 17.15
N LYS A 361 9.33 -4.17 17.72
CA LYS A 361 8.55 -3.08 18.31
C LYS A 361 7.63 -2.42 17.27
N GLU A 362 8.16 -2.09 16.09
CA GLU A 362 7.38 -1.46 15.03
C GLU A 362 6.28 -2.40 14.51
N ILE A 363 6.56 -3.70 14.35
CA ILE A 363 5.56 -4.71 13.96
C ILE A 363 4.46 -4.82 15.03
N LEU A 364 4.80 -4.85 16.31
CA LEU A 364 3.83 -4.84 17.40
C LEU A 364 2.95 -3.59 17.34
N LEU A 365 3.54 -2.40 17.12
CA LEU A 365 2.78 -1.15 16.98
C LEU A 365 1.81 -1.18 15.79
N VAL A 366 2.19 -1.81 14.67
CA VAL A 366 1.29 -2.02 13.54
C VAL A 366 0.09 -2.87 13.94
N HIS A 367 0.33 -4.02 14.57
CA HIS A 367 -0.73 -4.97 14.92
C HIS A 367 -1.59 -4.52 16.10
N THR A 368 -1.08 -3.63 16.97
CA THR A 368 -1.83 -3.09 18.11
C THR A 368 -2.50 -1.75 17.83
N ARG A 369 -2.39 -1.22 16.61
CA ARG A 369 -2.92 0.10 16.21
C ARG A 369 -4.36 0.35 16.63
N ASP A 370 -5.22 -0.65 16.43
CA ASP A 370 -6.65 -0.58 16.67
C ASP A 370 -7.10 -1.48 17.84
N VAL A 371 -6.14 -1.99 18.62
CA VAL A 371 -6.41 -2.86 19.78
C VAL A 371 -6.44 -2.02 21.04
N PRO A 372 -7.49 -2.07 21.86
CA PRO A 372 -7.53 -1.42 23.16
C PRO A 372 -6.59 -2.15 24.12
N LEU A 373 -5.39 -1.61 24.31
CA LEU A 373 -4.40 -2.14 25.25
C LEU A 373 -4.70 -1.65 26.67
N ALA A 374 -4.45 -2.52 27.66
CA ALA A 374 -4.47 -2.11 29.07
C ALA A 374 -3.25 -1.22 29.40
N ASP A 375 -3.37 -0.41 30.44
CA ASP A 375 -2.34 0.59 30.82
C ASP A 375 -0.99 -0.02 31.21
N ASP A 376 -0.96 -1.30 31.58
CA ASP A 376 0.22 -2.06 31.98
C ASP A 376 0.93 -2.78 30.82
N VAL A 377 0.41 -2.67 29.58
CA VAL A 377 1.04 -3.26 28.40
C VAL A 377 2.19 -2.41 27.92
N ASP A 378 3.42 -2.92 28.07
CA ASP A 378 4.65 -2.30 27.61
C ASP A 378 5.14 -2.95 26.31
N ILE A 379 4.98 -2.25 25.18
CA ILE A 379 5.42 -2.72 23.84
C ILE A 379 6.95 -2.86 23.77
N ASP A 380 7.71 -2.03 24.47
CA ASP A 380 9.18 -2.14 24.49
C ASP A 380 9.63 -3.40 25.21
N ALA A 381 9.01 -3.73 26.34
CA ALA A 381 9.24 -4.97 27.06
C ALA A 381 8.85 -6.19 26.23
N LEU A 382 7.71 -6.15 25.53
CA LEU A 382 7.28 -7.21 24.62
C LEU A 382 8.28 -7.41 23.47
N ALA A 383 8.79 -6.34 22.87
CA ALA A 383 9.80 -6.42 21.81
C ALA A 383 11.13 -7.01 22.32
N GLU A 384 11.46 -6.83 23.60
CA GLU A 384 12.66 -7.39 24.21
C GLU A 384 12.55 -8.90 24.41
N ILE A 385 11.45 -9.38 24.99
CA ILE A 385 11.27 -10.80 25.34
C ILE A 385 10.93 -11.68 24.14
N THR A 386 10.48 -11.11 23.03
CA THR A 386 10.11 -11.85 21.79
C THR A 386 11.31 -12.09 20.86
N HIS A 387 12.50 -12.29 21.39
CA HIS A 387 13.67 -12.60 20.58
C HIS A 387 13.44 -13.83 19.70
N GLY A 388 13.75 -13.72 18.40
CA GLY A 388 13.56 -14.80 17.42
C GLY A 388 12.15 -14.91 16.82
N TYR A 389 11.17 -14.10 17.28
CA TYR A 389 9.85 -14.07 16.68
C TYR A 389 9.90 -13.39 15.31
N THR A 390 9.16 -13.97 14.37
CA THR A 390 8.89 -13.37 13.05
C THR A 390 7.69 -12.42 13.10
N GLY A 391 7.43 -11.71 12.01
CA GLY A 391 6.24 -10.86 11.91
C GLY A 391 4.94 -11.64 12.09
N ALA A 392 4.87 -12.88 11.60
CA ALA A 392 3.71 -13.75 11.78
C ALA A 392 3.51 -14.18 13.25
N ASP A 393 4.61 -14.46 13.97
CA ASP A 393 4.55 -14.82 15.39
C ASP A 393 4.08 -13.63 16.25
N LEU A 394 4.56 -12.42 15.94
CA LEU A 394 4.13 -11.20 16.62
C LEU A 394 2.67 -10.86 16.34
N ALA A 395 2.20 -11.06 15.11
CA ALA A 395 0.79 -10.94 14.76
C ALA A 395 -0.10 -11.95 15.52
N ALA A 396 0.39 -13.18 15.71
CA ALA A 396 -0.30 -14.21 16.50
C ALA A 396 -0.32 -13.88 18.00
N LEU A 397 0.76 -13.26 18.51
CA LEU A 397 0.84 -12.81 19.90
C LEU A 397 -0.23 -11.75 20.24
N VAL A 398 -0.48 -10.82 19.31
CA VAL A 398 -1.48 -9.74 19.50
C VAL A 398 -2.92 -10.25 19.41
N LYS A 399 -3.20 -11.33 18.68
CA LYS A 399 -4.51 -12.00 18.57
C LYS A 399 -4.89 -12.80 19.79
#